data_09f31d7444013c19998551c1f547f8cd
#
_entry.id   09f31d7444013c19998551c1f547f8cd
#
_cell.length_a   1.000
_cell.length_b   1.000
_cell.length_c   1.000
_cell.angle_alpha   90.00
_cell.angle_beta   90.00
_cell.angle_gamma   90.00
#
_symmetry.space_group_name_H-M   'P 1'
#
loop_
_entity.id
_entity.type
_entity.pdbx_description
1 polymer ?
#
loop_
_entity_poly.entity_id
_entity_poly.type
_entity_poly.pdbx_seq_one_letter_code
_entity_poly.pdbx_strand_id
1 'polypeptide(L)'
;MCSLRRWKGWGWTMPTWSRDGVVQEVTTFLWDQWTQLGLAGVSPRRDRWAIDPEALLLLGLRSAGADPRLFGETLDWLRRNGRLVSAKRLRNLARDAESRRRADAALAWAGTHESALQLWARGIARPAPRDELIPLADLSVREPDPAFASFGLLWQNTEPSRKSVAADVLRPVALAFRLRLLFGVGARAEVVRYLLTTDRPESSVAEVAHAAGFGKRNVADALGALASAGVVGWISRGREHRFSIDVVRWSGLFQVAADELPRAVDWVGLLPAVWRITAWFDEDAASGRSLYLRASEARLLMAEIGPALAAGGIAVLDGRDAHGEAYWPVFEDVLDAVFAFLNPPA
;
A
#
# COMPACT_ATOMS: atom_id res chain seq x y z
N MET A 1 -21.79 16.13 10.02
CA MET A 1 -22.26 15.58 11.30
C MET A 1 -23.40 14.62 11.01
N CYS A 2 -23.10 13.34 10.91
CA CYS A 2 -24.11 12.29 10.95
C CYS A 2 -23.43 11.07 11.57
N SER A 3 -23.56 10.98 12.89
CA SER A 3 -23.07 9.85 13.67
C SER A 3 -23.99 8.68 13.42
N LEU A 4 -23.56 7.69 12.68
CA LEU A 4 -24.19 6.37 12.69
C LEU A 4 -23.92 5.73 14.05
N ARG A 5 -24.70 6.14 15.07
CA ARG A 5 -24.94 5.32 16.25
C ARG A 5 -25.70 4.08 15.76
N ARG A 6 -24.95 3.01 15.48
CA ARG A 6 -25.54 1.69 15.31
C ARG A 6 -26.29 1.34 16.59
N TRP A 7 -27.54 1.03 16.45
CA TRP A 7 -28.52 0.65 17.44
C TRP A 7 -27.96 -0.32 18.49
N LYS A 8 -27.71 0.18 19.70
CA LYS A 8 -27.62 -0.63 20.90
C LYS A 8 -29.07 -0.90 21.40
N GLY A 9 -29.66 -1.88 20.82
CA GLY A 9 -30.97 -2.30 21.30
C GLY A 9 -31.38 -3.61 20.61
N TRP A 10 -31.11 -4.68 21.31
CA TRP A 10 -31.43 -6.09 21.14
C TRP A 10 -30.14 -6.91 21.29
N GLY A 11 -30.00 -7.61 22.41
CA GLY A 11 -28.95 -8.49 22.92
C GLY A 11 -28.06 -9.30 21.95
N TRP A 12 -27.60 -8.69 20.87
CA TRP A 12 -26.57 -9.20 19.99
C TRP A 12 -25.27 -8.56 20.44
N THR A 13 -24.45 -9.35 21.13
CA THR A 13 -23.01 -9.04 21.22
C THR A 13 -22.52 -8.82 19.81
N MET A 14 -22.06 -7.58 19.52
CA MET A 14 -21.35 -7.28 18.27
C MET A 14 -20.24 -8.31 18.12
N PRO A 15 -20.04 -8.89 16.94
CA PRO A 15 -18.91 -9.80 16.76
C PRO A 15 -17.63 -9.03 17.07
N THR A 16 -16.94 -9.46 18.10
CA THR A 16 -15.56 -9.08 18.37
C THR A 16 -14.75 -9.27 17.10
N TRP A 17 -13.90 -8.30 16.74
CA TRP A 17 -13.02 -8.43 15.60
C TRP A 17 -12.32 -9.79 15.61
N SER A 18 -12.42 -10.51 14.52
CA SER A 18 -11.82 -11.82 14.30
C SER A 18 -10.80 -11.76 13.17
N ARG A 19 -9.93 -12.76 13.10
CA ARG A 19 -9.00 -12.95 11.97
C ARG A 19 -9.72 -12.84 10.63
N ASP A 20 -10.81 -13.58 10.46
CA ASP A 20 -11.54 -13.62 9.21
C ASP A 20 -12.19 -12.26 8.86
N GLY A 21 -12.67 -11.52 9.87
CA GLY A 21 -13.18 -10.16 9.69
C GLY A 21 -12.09 -9.20 9.18
N VAL A 22 -10.90 -9.22 9.78
CA VAL A 22 -9.76 -8.41 9.35
C VAL A 22 -9.32 -8.78 7.94
N VAL A 23 -9.18 -10.07 7.64
CA VAL A 23 -8.81 -10.57 6.32
C VAL A 23 -9.83 -10.14 5.26
N GLN A 24 -11.13 -10.23 5.57
CA GLN A 24 -12.20 -9.79 4.66
C GLN A 24 -12.11 -8.30 4.35
N GLU A 25 -11.90 -7.44 5.36
CA GLU A 25 -11.78 -6.00 5.17
C GLU A 25 -10.54 -5.62 4.33
N VAL A 26 -9.40 -6.24 4.61
CA VAL A 26 -8.16 -6.01 3.83
C VAL A 26 -8.33 -6.48 2.39
N THR A 27 -8.96 -7.63 2.17
CA THR A 27 -9.22 -8.17 0.83
C THR A 27 -10.17 -7.27 0.05
N THR A 28 -11.24 -6.79 0.70
CA THR A 28 -12.19 -5.82 0.12
C THR A 28 -11.47 -4.55 -0.32
N PHE A 29 -10.63 -3.98 0.54
CA PHE A 29 -9.81 -2.82 0.20
C PHE A 29 -8.90 -3.08 -0.99
N LEU A 30 -8.20 -4.20 -1.01
CA LEU A 30 -7.29 -4.56 -2.10
C LEU A 30 -8.03 -4.70 -3.43
N TRP A 31 -9.17 -5.41 -3.46
CA TRP A 31 -9.99 -5.52 -4.67
C TRP A 31 -10.46 -4.15 -5.16
N ASP A 32 -10.94 -3.28 -4.25
CA ASP A 32 -11.37 -1.93 -4.58
C ASP A 32 -10.24 -1.12 -5.22
N GLN A 33 -9.08 -1.08 -4.61
CA GLN A 33 -7.95 -0.28 -5.12
C GLN A 33 -7.40 -0.83 -6.44
N TRP A 34 -7.25 -2.15 -6.57
CA TRP A 34 -6.71 -2.76 -7.78
C TRP A 34 -7.65 -2.61 -8.99
N THR A 35 -8.97 -2.76 -8.79
CA THR A 35 -9.93 -2.58 -9.88
C THR A 35 -9.96 -1.16 -10.41
N GLN A 36 -9.72 -0.18 -9.55
CA GLN A 36 -9.56 1.21 -9.96
C GLN A 36 -8.32 1.43 -10.85
N LEU A 37 -7.31 0.59 -10.73
CA LEU A 37 -6.09 0.60 -11.55
C LEU A 37 -6.13 -0.35 -12.75
N GLY A 38 -7.30 -0.95 -13.07
CA GLY A 38 -7.48 -1.78 -14.26
C GLY A 38 -7.31 -3.28 -14.04
N LEU A 39 -7.25 -3.76 -12.79
CA LEU A 39 -7.39 -5.19 -12.50
C LEU A 39 -8.82 -5.63 -12.81
N ALA A 40 -8.98 -6.86 -13.34
CA ALA A 40 -10.29 -7.38 -13.69
C ALA A 40 -11.18 -7.60 -12.46
N GLY A 41 -12.23 -6.82 -12.33
CA GLY A 41 -13.16 -6.86 -11.22
C GLY A 41 -14.22 -5.76 -11.33
N VAL A 42 -15.09 -5.69 -10.34
CA VAL A 42 -16.09 -4.61 -10.21
C VAL A 42 -15.85 -3.91 -8.88
N SER A 43 -15.66 -2.62 -8.92
CA SER A 43 -15.55 -1.78 -7.73
C SER A 43 -16.34 -0.49 -7.92
N PRO A 44 -16.94 0.08 -6.87
CA PRO A 44 -17.46 1.42 -6.90
C PRO A 44 -16.32 2.39 -7.20
N ARG A 45 -16.53 3.35 -8.12
CA ARG A 45 -15.54 4.38 -8.41
C ARG A 45 -15.40 5.31 -7.21
N ARG A 46 -14.18 5.39 -6.66
CA ARG A 46 -13.86 6.24 -5.52
C ARG A 46 -12.57 7.02 -5.81
N ASP A 47 -12.68 8.11 -6.56
CA ASP A 47 -11.53 8.92 -6.97
C ASP A 47 -11.01 9.87 -5.85
N ARG A 48 -11.04 9.40 -4.60
CA ARG A 48 -10.72 10.22 -3.43
C ARG A 48 -9.23 10.34 -3.16
N TRP A 49 -8.47 9.25 -3.30
CA TRP A 49 -7.06 9.18 -2.89
C TRP A 49 -6.14 8.87 -4.06
N ALA A 50 -4.95 9.45 -4.04
CA ALA A 50 -3.88 9.03 -4.95
C ALA A 50 -3.42 7.62 -4.54
N ILE A 51 -3.67 6.62 -5.39
CA ILE A 51 -3.24 5.25 -5.13
C ILE A 51 -1.72 5.17 -5.27
N ASP A 52 -1.08 4.48 -4.32
CA ASP A 52 0.34 4.14 -4.35
C ASP A 52 0.51 2.70 -4.84
N PRO A 53 0.87 2.49 -6.11
CA PRO A 53 0.86 1.15 -6.68
C PRO A 53 1.90 0.21 -6.08
N GLU A 54 3.08 0.69 -5.66
CA GLU A 54 4.10 -0.17 -5.06
C GLU A 54 3.77 -0.54 -3.61
N ALA A 55 3.22 0.40 -2.83
CA ALA A 55 2.75 0.09 -1.48
C ALA A 55 1.58 -0.89 -1.52
N LEU A 56 0.62 -0.68 -2.45
CA LEU A 56 -0.50 -1.59 -2.67
C LEU A 56 -0.03 -2.98 -3.14
N LEU A 57 0.97 -3.03 -4.03
CA LEU A 57 1.54 -4.28 -4.51
C LEU A 57 2.16 -5.09 -3.36
N LEU A 58 2.91 -4.45 -2.45
CA LEU A 58 3.48 -5.14 -1.29
C LEU A 58 2.42 -5.74 -0.37
N LEU A 59 1.32 -5.04 -0.11
CA LEU A 59 0.21 -5.58 0.67
C LEU A 59 -0.46 -6.74 -0.07
N GLY A 60 -0.73 -6.60 -1.37
CA GLY A 60 -1.32 -7.65 -2.20
C GLY A 60 -0.47 -8.91 -2.28
N LEU A 61 0.86 -8.78 -2.38
CA LEU A 61 1.78 -9.92 -2.40
C LEU A 61 1.82 -10.67 -1.05
N ARG A 62 1.49 -10.01 0.05
CA ARG A 62 1.36 -10.66 1.37
C ARG A 62 0.01 -11.34 1.57
N SER A 63 -1.01 -10.91 0.86
CA SER A 63 -2.39 -11.43 0.99
C SER A 63 -2.65 -12.70 0.17
N ALA A 64 -1.62 -13.34 -0.41
CA ALA A 64 -1.76 -14.54 -1.25
C ALA A 64 -2.50 -15.69 -0.54
N GLY A 65 -2.26 -15.88 0.76
CA GLY A 65 -2.94 -16.89 1.58
C GLY A 65 -4.40 -16.56 1.87
N ALA A 66 -4.74 -15.27 1.91
CA ALA A 66 -6.09 -14.78 2.17
C ALA A 66 -6.98 -14.86 0.92
N ASP A 67 -6.44 -14.45 -0.23
CA ASP A 67 -7.15 -14.51 -1.52
C ASP A 67 -6.17 -14.87 -2.65
N PRO A 68 -6.02 -16.17 -2.94
CA PRO A 68 -5.16 -16.65 -4.05
C PRO A 68 -5.59 -16.12 -5.42
N ARG A 69 -6.88 -15.87 -5.62
CA ARG A 69 -7.39 -15.31 -6.87
C ARG A 69 -6.92 -13.87 -7.04
N LEU A 70 -7.09 -13.04 -6.02
CA LEU A 70 -6.60 -11.66 -6.03
C LEU A 70 -5.10 -11.60 -6.30
N PHE A 71 -4.33 -12.48 -5.67
CA PHE A 71 -2.89 -12.56 -5.89
C PHE A 71 -2.56 -12.88 -7.37
N GLY A 72 -3.21 -13.87 -7.97
CA GLY A 72 -3.03 -14.22 -9.39
C GLY A 72 -3.40 -13.06 -10.33
N GLU A 73 -4.53 -12.37 -10.07
CA GLU A 73 -4.94 -11.20 -10.86
C GLU A 73 -4.00 -10.01 -10.64
N THR A 74 -3.43 -9.84 -9.45
CA THR A 74 -2.41 -8.81 -9.17
C THR A 74 -1.12 -9.07 -9.97
N LEU A 75 -0.71 -10.33 -10.13
CA LEU A 75 0.41 -10.71 -10.99
C LEU A 75 0.11 -10.41 -12.46
N ASP A 76 -1.09 -10.76 -12.96
CA ASP A 76 -1.51 -10.43 -14.32
C ASP A 76 -1.55 -8.91 -14.56
N TRP A 77 -2.03 -8.15 -13.57
CA TRP A 77 -1.99 -6.69 -13.60
C TRP A 77 -0.54 -6.17 -13.67
N LEU A 78 0.36 -6.72 -12.87
CA LEU A 78 1.79 -6.34 -12.88
C LEU A 78 2.43 -6.63 -14.25
N ARG A 79 2.14 -7.78 -14.85
CA ARG A 79 2.56 -8.10 -16.22
C ARG A 79 2.09 -7.03 -17.21
N ARG A 80 0.83 -6.62 -17.13
CA ARG A 80 0.22 -5.67 -18.06
C ARG A 80 0.69 -4.24 -17.87
N ASN A 81 0.82 -3.78 -16.61
CA ASN A 81 1.07 -2.39 -16.23
C ASN A 81 2.47 -2.13 -15.66
N GLY A 82 3.33 -3.15 -15.60
CA GLY A 82 4.63 -3.09 -14.93
C GLY A 82 5.56 -1.98 -15.43
N ARG A 83 5.44 -1.56 -16.70
CA ARG A 83 6.19 -0.41 -17.22
C ARG A 83 5.96 0.89 -16.44
N LEU A 84 4.83 1.00 -15.75
CA LEU A 84 4.48 2.13 -14.89
C LEU A 84 4.86 1.92 -13.43
N VAL A 85 5.39 0.75 -13.06
CA VAL A 85 5.81 0.39 -11.71
C VAL A 85 7.32 0.63 -11.54
N SER A 86 7.71 1.20 -10.42
CA SER A 86 9.12 1.38 -10.06
C SER A 86 9.64 0.17 -9.29
N ALA A 87 10.32 -0.76 -9.97
CA ALA A 87 10.96 -1.90 -9.31
C ALA A 87 11.95 -1.45 -8.21
N LYS A 88 12.69 -0.35 -8.43
CA LYS A 88 13.58 0.23 -7.42
C LYS A 88 12.80 0.71 -6.20
N ARG A 89 11.69 1.43 -6.39
CA ARG A 89 10.85 1.92 -5.30
C ARG A 89 10.19 0.77 -4.55
N LEU A 90 9.64 -0.20 -5.26
CA LEU A 90 9.05 -1.41 -4.67
C LEU A 90 10.03 -2.10 -3.70
N ARG A 91 11.29 -2.26 -4.13
CA ARG A 91 12.36 -2.84 -3.30
C ARG A 91 12.78 -1.95 -2.13
N ASN A 92 12.74 -0.63 -2.29
CA ASN A 92 12.99 0.31 -1.20
C ASN A 92 11.90 0.25 -0.12
N LEU A 93 10.64 0.03 -0.51
CA LEU A 93 9.50 -0.09 0.40
C LEU A 93 9.44 -1.46 1.07
N ALA A 94 9.96 -2.51 0.45
CA ALA A 94 10.08 -3.86 1.01
C ALA A 94 11.17 -3.91 2.09
N ARG A 95 10.84 -3.47 3.32
CA ARG A 95 11.81 -3.27 4.40
C ARG A 95 12.28 -4.57 5.05
N ASP A 96 11.43 -5.58 5.12
CA ASP A 96 11.76 -6.90 5.66
C ASP A 96 12.13 -7.91 4.57
N ALA A 97 12.80 -9.00 4.97
CA ALA A 97 13.31 -10.01 4.05
C ALA A 97 12.21 -10.76 3.29
N GLU A 98 11.05 -10.97 3.94
CA GLU A 98 9.93 -11.68 3.32
C GLU A 98 9.26 -10.83 2.24
N SER A 99 8.93 -9.56 2.54
CA SER A 99 8.41 -8.61 1.55
C SER A 99 9.33 -8.48 0.35
N ARG A 100 10.64 -8.40 0.59
CA ARG A 100 11.64 -8.29 -0.48
C ARG A 100 11.65 -9.54 -1.35
N ARG A 101 11.61 -10.72 -0.73
CA ARG A 101 11.56 -12.02 -1.44
C ARG A 101 10.33 -12.13 -2.31
N ARG A 102 9.14 -11.79 -1.78
CA ARG A 102 7.87 -11.81 -2.53
C ARG A 102 7.87 -10.81 -3.68
N ALA A 103 8.37 -9.59 -3.44
CA ALA A 103 8.50 -8.57 -4.47
C ALA A 103 9.45 -8.99 -5.59
N ASP A 104 10.63 -9.53 -5.24
CA ASP A 104 11.62 -9.99 -6.20
C ASP A 104 11.08 -11.17 -7.05
N ALA A 105 10.35 -12.12 -6.42
CA ALA A 105 9.70 -13.22 -7.12
C ALA A 105 8.63 -12.72 -8.09
N ALA A 106 7.77 -11.79 -7.67
CA ALA A 106 6.74 -11.21 -8.53
C ALA A 106 7.34 -10.42 -9.72
N LEU A 107 8.42 -9.67 -9.50
CA LEU A 107 9.14 -8.97 -10.56
C LEU A 107 9.81 -9.96 -11.54
N ALA A 108 10.39 -11.05 -11.04
CA ALA A 108 10.97 -12.11 -11.87
C ALA A 108 9.87 -12.79 -12.70
N TRP A 109 8.75 -13.13 -12.08
CA TRP A 109 7.59 -13.69 -12.76
C TRP A 109 7.06 -12.77 -13.87
N ALA A 110 6.87 -11.49 -13.57
CA ALA A 110 6.45 -10.52 -14.57
C ALA A 110 7.44 -10.43 -15.76
N GLY A 111 8.74 -10.50 -15.48
CA GLY A 111 9.79 -10.48 -16.50
C GLY A 111 9.84 -11.74 -17.38
N THR A 112 9.31 -12.89 -16.92
CA THR A 112 9.19 -14.10 -17.75
C THR A 112 7.96 -14.06 -18.67
N HIS A 113 6.90 -13.35 -18.25
CA HIS A 113 5.63 -13.29 -18.97
C HIS A 113 5.45 -12.04 -19.84
N GLU A 114 6.33 -11.04 -19.70
CA GLU A 114 6.30 -9.81 -20.50
C GLU A 114 7.72 -9.37 -20.88
N SER A 115 8.01 -9.41 -22.18
CA SER A 115 9.35 -9.11 -22.72
C SER A 115 9.88 -7.74 -22.34
N ALA A 116 9.00 -6.75 -22.23
CA ALA A 116 9.37 -5.40 -21.82
C ALA A 116 9.86 -5.29 -20.38
N LEU A 117 9.59 -6.29 -19.56
CA LEU A 117 9.97 -6.35 -18.13
C LEU A 117 11.16 -7.30 -17.88
N GLN A 118 11.72 -7.93 -18.93
CA GLN A 118 12.83 -8.90 -18.79
C GLN A 118 14.04 -8.36 -18.04
N LEU A 119 14.32 -7.04 -18.16
CA LEU A 119 15.43 -6.41 -17.45
C LEU A 119 15.28 -6.48 -15.93
N TRP A 120 14.06 -6.53 -15.43
CA TRP A 120 13.81 -6.73 -14.00
C TRP A 120 14.27 -8.11 -13.54
N ALA A 121 13.87 -9.15 -14.28
CA ALA A 121 14.24 -10.53 -13.95
C ALA A 121 15.75 -10.79 -14.00
N ARG A 122 16.48 -10.10 -14.90
CA ARG A 122 17.93 -10.26 -15.05
C ARG A 122 18.73 -9.59 -13.94
N GLY A 123 18.21 -8.50 -13.38
CA GLY A 123 18.90 -7.69 -12.34
C GLY A 123 18.66 -8.16 -10.90
N ILE A 124 17.85 -9.21 -10.69
CA ILE A 124 17.49 -9.67 -9.35
C ILE A 124 18.40 -10.83 -8.93
N ALA A 125 19.15 -10.62 -7.84
CA ALA A 125 19.94 -11.69 -7.23
C ALA A 125 19.00 -12.77 -6.64
N ARG A 126 19.19 -14.02 -7.05
CA ARG A 126 18.45 -15.14 -6.48
C ARG A 126 19.08 -15.58 -5.17
N PRO A 127 18.29 -15.89 -4.14
CA PRO A 127 18.79 -16.49 -2.91
C PRO A 127 19.38 -17.88 -3.19
N ALA A 128 20.14 -18.41 -2.24
CA ALA A 128 20.56 -19.80 -2.31
C ALA A 128 19.33 -20.72 -2.42
N PRO A 129 19.43 -21.83 -3.21
CA PRO A 129 18.36 -22.81 -3.30
C PRO A 129 17.94 -23.31 -1.91
N ARG A 130 16.66 -23.60 -1.74
CA ARG A 130 16.12 -24.20 -0.51
C ARG A 130 15.61 -25.60 -0.84
N ASP A 131 15.80 -26.51 0.09
CA ASP A 131 15.29 -27.88 -0.03
C ASP A 131 13.76 -27.91 0.04
N GLU A 132 13.16 -26.99 0.80
CA GLU A 132 11.72 -26.85 0.96
C GLU A 132 11.24 -25.44 0.58
N LEU A 133 10.19 -25.40 -0.25
CA LEU A 133 9.54 -24.16 -0.69
C LEU A 133 8.50 -23.72 0.34
N ILE A 134 8.44 -22.42 0.63
CA ILE A 134 7.47 -21.83 1.55
C ILE A 134 6.15 -21.59 0.79
N PRO A 135 5.02 -22.24 1.20
CA PRO A 135 3.73 -22.00 0.58
C PRO A 135 3.28 -20.54 0.71
N LEU A 136 2.78 -19.96 -0.37
CA LEU A 136 2.18 -18.61 -0.36
C LEU A 136 0.70 -18.66 -0.01
N ALA A 137 0.04 -19.80 -0.23
CA ALA A 137 -1.35 -20.05 0.09
C ALA A 137 -1.54 -21.54 0.44
N ASP A 138 -2.62 -21.86 1.14
CA ASP A 138 -3.03 -23.24 1.41
C ASP A 138 -3.71 -23.82 0.17
N LEU A 139 -2.88 -24.17 -0.81
CA LEU A 139 -3.29 -24.74 -2.09
C LEU A 139 -2.50 -25.99 -2.40
N SER A 140 -3.16 -26.98 -2.99
CA SER A 140 -2.46 -28.13 -3.56
C SER A 140 -1.74 -27.72 -4.85
N VAL A 141 -0.43 -27.55 -4.77
CA VAL A 141 0.42 -27.16 -5.89
C VAL A 141 0.94 -28.42 -6.60
N ARG A 142 0.54 -28.62 -7.85
CA ARG A 142 1.00 -29.75 -8.67
C ARG A 142 2.35 -29.46 -9.32
N GLU A 143 2.49 -28.27 -9.85
CA GLU A 143 3.68 -27.81 -10.54
C GLU A 143 4.07 -26.43 -9.99
N PRO A 144 5.21 -26.31 -9.28
CA PRO A 144 5.69 -25.03 -8.80
C PRO A 144 6.06 -24.09 -9.94
N ASP A 145 5.66 -22.82 -9.83
CA ASP A 145 6.09 -21.80 -10.77
C ASP A 145 7.60 -21.56 -10.64
N PRO A 146 8.38 -21.63 -11.74
CA PRO A 146 9.84 -21.56 -11.70
C PRO A 146 10.36 -20.21 -11.17
N ALA A 147 9.67 -19.11 -11.45
CA ALA A 147 10.08 -17.80 -10.97
C ALA A 147 9.95 -17.74 -9.44
N PHE A 148 8.80 -18.14 -8.88
CA PHE A 148 8.59 -18.17 -7.43
C PHE A 148 9.50 -19.19 -6.74
N ALA A 149 9.64 -20.40 -7.31
CA ALA A 149 10.51 -21.45 -6.76
C ALA A 149 11.97 -20.99 -6.66
N SER A 150 12.46 -20.19 -7.62
CA SER A 150 13.82 -19.63 -7.57
C SER A 150 14.07 -18.67 -6.40
N PHE A 151 13.01 -18.23 -5.71
CA PHE A 151 13.07 -17.44 -4.48
C PHE A 151 12.67 -18.26 -3.24
N GLY A 152 12.53 -19.59 -3.36
CA GLY A 152 12.14 -20.47 -2.24
C GLY A 152 10.67 -20.31 -1.85
N LEU A 153 9.80 -19.90 -2.79
CA LEU A 153 8.36 -19.72 -2.59
C LEU A 153 7.58 -20.73 -3.42
N LEU A 154 6.55 -21.33 -2.82
CA LEU A 154 5.68 -22.27 -3.48
C LEU A 154 4.42 -21.54 -3.98
N TRP A 155 4.28 -21.46 -5.29
CA TRP A 155 3.10 -20.98 -5.99
C TRP A 155 2.82 -21.89 -7.18
N GLN A 156 1.53 -22.06 -7.53
CA GLN A 156 1.15 -22.89 -8.69
C GLN A 156 1.58 -22.23 -10.00
N ASN A 157 2.23 -22.99 -10.87
CA ASN A 157 2.50 -22.57 -12.23
C ASN A 157 1.19 -22.49 -13.02
N THR A 158 0.74 -21.28 -13.28
CA THR A 158 -0.51 -21.00 -14.01
C THR A 158 -0.29 -19.91 -15.04
N GLU A 159 -0.92 -20.08 -16.19
CA GLU A 159 -0.91 -19.03 -17.21
C GLU A 159 -1.61 -17.76 -16.69
N PRO A 160 -1.09 -16.56 -17.01
CA PRO A 160 -1.75 -15.31 -16.69
C PRO A 160 -3.18 -15.26 -17.22
N SER A 161 -4.11 -14.72 -16.45
CA SER A 161 -5.53 -14.62 -16.84
C SER A 161 -5.74 -13.73 -18.08
N ARG A 162 -4.83 -12.78 -18.31
CA ARG A 162 -4.86 -11.75 -19.36
C ARG A 162 -6.14 -10.91 -19.37
N LYS A 163 -6.82 -10.83 -18.22
CA LYS A 163 -8.04 -10.05 -18.04
C LYS A 163 -7.77 -8.61 -17.59
N SER A 164 -6.60 -8.35 -17.01
CA SER A 164 -6.21 -7.00 -16.61
C SER A 164 -6.04 -6.09 -17.82
N VAL A 165 -6.56 -4.87 -17.69
CA VAL A 165 -6.45 -3.84 -18.73
C VAL A 165 -5.38 -2.81 -18.38
N ALA A 166 -5.01 -1.97 -19.34
CA ALA A 166 -4.15 -0.83 -19.07
C ALA A 166 -4.84 0.11 -18.07
N ALA A 167 -4.10 0.57 -17.06
CA ALA A 167 -4.60 1.55 -16.11
C ALA A 167 -5.03 2.82 -16.86
N ASP A 168 -6.23 3.32 -16.55
CA ASP A 168 -6.67 4.61 -17.06
C ASP A 168 -5.92 5.74 -16.33
N VAL A 169 -4.86 6.21 -16.97
CA VAL A 169 -3.95 7.22 -16.40
C VAL A 169 -4.58 8.61 -16.27
N LEU A 170 -5.72 8.83 -16.89
CA LEU A 170 -6.44 10.12 -16.80
C LEU A 170 -7.32 10.19 -15.55
N ARG A 171 -7.61 9.06 -14.91
CA ARG A 171 -8.33 9.05 -13.62
C ARG A 171 -7.50 9.69 -12.53
N PRO A 172 -8.10 10.50 -11.64
CA PRO A 172 -7.41 11.14 -10.52
C PRO A 172 -6.62 10.16 -9.65
N VAL A 173 -7.19 9.02 -9.31
CA VAL A 173 -6.53 7.98 -8.49
C VAL A 173 -5.24 7.45 -9.11
N ALA A 174 -5.12 7.46 -10.44
CA ALA A 174 -3.97 6.99 -11.20
C ALA A 174 -2.93 8.10 -11.48
N LEU A 175 -2.99 9.23 -10.78
CA LEU A 175 -2.09 10.39 -10.97
C LEU A 175 -0.61 9.98 -10.97
N ALA A 176 -0.22 9.01 -10.14
CA ALA A 176 1.15 8.48 -10.13
C ALA A 176 1.59 8.02 -11.52
N PHE A 177 0.75 7.30 -12.24
CA PHE A 177 1.08 6.79 -13.59
C PHE A 177 1.13 7.91 -14.63
N ARG A 178 0.22 8.87 -14.54
CA ARG A 178 0.22 10.05 -15.42
C ARG A 178 1.52 10.83 -15.29
N LEU A 179 1.99 11.05 -14.07
CA LEU A 179 3.25 11.73 -13.79
C LEU A 179 4.47 10.89 -14.24
N ARG A 180 4.41 9.56 -14.11
CA ARG A 180 5.48 8.66 -14.59
C ARG A 180 5.61 8.65 -16.11
N LEU A 181 4.51 8.84 -16.84
CA LEU A 181 4.56 9.03 -18.29
C LEU A 181 5.23 10.36 -18.69
N LEU A 182 5.06 11.41 -17.86
CA LEU A 182 5.67 12.72 -18.13
C LEU A 182 7.14 12.80 -17.70
N PHE A 183 7.48 12.30 -16.53
CA PHE A 183 8.81 12.48 -15.90
C PHE A 183 9.66 11.21 -15.87
N GLY A 184 9.16 10.10 -16.39
CA GLY A 184 9.75 8.79 -16.22
C GLY A 184 9.46 8.17 -14.85
N VAL A 185 9.69 6.85 -14.75
CA VAL A 185 9.48 6.07 -13.52
C VAL A 185 10.64 6.33 -12.55
N GLY A 186 10.47 7.25 -11.61
CA GLY A 186 11.52 7.63 -10.68
C GLY A 186 11.15 8.70 -9.68
N ALA A 187 12.14 9.22 -8.95
CA ALA A 187 11.93 10.17 -7.87
C ALA A 187 11.20 11.46 -8.30
N ARG A 188 11.42 11.96 -9.52
CA ARG A 188 10.78 13.20 -10.00
C ARG A 188 9.27 13.08 -10.04
N ALA A 189 8.73 11.99 -10.60
CA ALA A 189 7.29 11.75 -10.65
C ALA A 189 6.68 11.66 -9.24
N GLU A 190 7.36 10.96 -8.32
CA GLU A 190 6.87 10.80 -6.95
C GLU A 190 6.93 12.10 -6.14
N VAL A 191 7.97 12.91 -6.34
CA VAL A 191 8.09 14.25 -5.74
C VAL A 191 6.93 15.14 -6.17
N VAL A 192 6.67 15.21 -7.47
CA VAL A 192 5.56 16.01 -8.01
C VAL A 192 4.21 15.46 -7.55
N ARG A 193 4.02 14.13 -7.55
CA ARG A 193 2.82 13.50 -7.01
C ARG A 193 2.55 13.95 -5.59
N TYR A 194 3.54 13.82 -4.71
CA TYR A 194 3.38 14.18 -3.30
C TYR A 194 3.04 15.67 -3.13
N LEU A 195 3.80 16.57 -3.77
CA LEU A 195 3.58 18.01 -3.64
C LEU A 195 2.22 18.45 -4.19
N LEU A 196 1.68 17.77 -5.22
CA LEU A 196 0.36 18.07 -5.79
C LEU A 196 -0.81 17.58 -4.93
N THR A 197 -0.59 16.53 -4.14
CA THR A 197 -1.68 15.83 -3.45
C THR A 197 -1.69 16.08 -1.94
N THR A 198 -0.58 16.60 -1.37
CA THR A 198 -0.50 16.95 0.05
C THR A 198 -1.30 18.21 0.35
N ASP A 199 -1.91 18.25 1.53
CA ASP A 199 -2.56 19.44 2.10
C ASP A 199 -1.57 20.41 2.77
N ARG A 200 -0.27 20.03 2.84
CA ARG A 200 0.78 20.86 3.42
C ARG A 200 1.17 21.98 2.47
N PRO A 201 1.22 23.24 2.93
CA PRO A 201 1.60 24.37 2.07
C PRO A 201 3.06 24.27 1.61
N GLU A 202 3.91 23.59 2.37
CA GLU A 202 5.33 23.40 2.09
C GLU A 202 5.85 22.15 2.79
N SER A 203 6.84 21.47 2.19
CA SER A 203 7.40 20.22 2.71
C SER A 203 8.92 20.20 2.65
N SER A 204 9.54 19.56 3.64
CA SER A 204 11.00 19.32 3.69
C SER A 204 11.42 18.17 2.78
N VAL A 205 12.71 18.09 2.45
CA VAL A 205 13.29 16.94 1.73
C VAL A 205 12.99 15.61 2.46
N ALA A 206 12.97 15.61 3.80
CA ALA A 206 12.74 14.40 4.56
C ALA A 206 11.29 13.89 4.44
N GLU A 207 10.32 14.80 4.54
CA GLU A 207 8.89 14.47 4.36
C GLU A 207 8.61 13.97 2.94
N VAL A 208 9.14 14.66 1.94
CA VAL A 208 9.00 14.25 0.54
C VAL A 208 9.68 12.90 0.29
N ALA A 209 10.87 12.65 0.86
CA ALA A 209 11.60 11.39 0.68
C ALA A 209 10.85 10.20 1.30
N HIS A 210 10.24 10.40 2.47
CA HIS A 210 9.40 9.39 3.10
C HIS A 210 8.22 8.99 2.18
N ALA A 211 7.42 9.97 1.77
CA ALA A 211 6.25 9.73 0.93
C ALA A 211 6.59 9.22 -0.49
N ALA A 212 7.70 9.71 -1.06
CA ALA A 212 8.18 9.26 -2.36
C ALA A 212 8.77 7.83 -2.33
N GLY A 213 9.18 7.31 -1.17
CA GLY A 213 9.84 6.00 -1.05
C GLY A 213 11.22 5.95 -1.71
N PHE A 214 11.92 7.08 -1.77
CA PHE A 214 13.28 7.21 -2.30
C PHE A 214 14.23 7.80 -1.26
N GLY A 215 15.53 7.55 -1.41
CA GLY A 215 16.54 8.12 -0.53
C GLY A 215 16.58 9.67 -0.60
N LYS A 216 16.86 10.32 0.54
CA LYS A 216 16.90 11.78 0.67
C LYS A 216 17.73 12.47 -0.41
N ARG A 217 18.89 11.90 -0.78
CA ARG A 217 19.74 12.45 -1.83
C ARG A 217 19.03 12.48 -3.18
N ASN A 218 18.42 11.37 -3.61
CA ASN A 218 17.70 11.30 -4.88
C ASN A 218 16.54 12.29 -4.93
N VAL A 219 15.86 12.49 -3.80
CA VAL A 219 14.74 13.44 -3.68
C VAL A 219 15.27 14.89 -3.68
N ALA A 220 16.36 15.18 -2.98
CA ALA A 220 16.99 16.49 -3.02
C ALA A 220 17.44 16.89 -4.43
N ASP A 221 18.06 15.95 -5.15
CA ASP A 221 18.47 16.14 -6.56
C ASP A 221 17.25 16.39 -7.46
N ALA A 222 16.15 15.65 -7.26
CA ALA A 222 14.91 15.83 -8.01
C ALA A 222 14.26 17.19 -7.71
N LEU A 223 14.17 17.58 -6.44
CA LEU A 223 13.62 18.88 -6.00
C LEU A 223 14.47 20.04 -6.54
N GLY A 224 15.80 19.94 -6.46
CA GLY A 224 16.71 20.94 -7.00
C GLY A 224 16.54 21.13 -8.52
N ALA A 225 16.43 20.03 -9.28
CA ALA A 225 16.19 20.08 -10.71
C ALA A 225 14.84 20.71 -11.06
N LEU A 226 13.77 20.35 -10.33
CA LEU A 226 12.43 20.90 -10.51
C LEU A 226 12.36 22.39 -10.12
N ALA A 227 13.06 22.80 -9.06
CA ALA A 227 13.17 24.19 -8.65
C ALA A 227 13.95 25.03 -9.68
N SER A 228 15.06 24.51 -10.20
CA SER A 228 15.85 25.17 -11.27
C SER A 228 15.02 25.33 -12.56
N ALA A 229 14.11 24.40 -12.83
CA ALA A 229 13.18 24.49 -13.95
C ALA A 229 11.97 25.43 -13.70
N GLY A 230 11.87 26.03 -12.51
CA GLY A 230 10.79 26.95 -12.13
C GLY A 230 9.41 26.27 -11.95
N VAL A 231 9.37 24.95 -11.78
CA VAL A 231 8.12 24.19 -11.60
C VAL A 231 7.81 23.86 -10.14
N VAL A 232 8.82 23.91 -9.26
CA VAL A 232 8.69 23.78 -7.81
C VAL A 232 9.25 25.05 -7.17
N GLY A 233 8.48 25.68 -6.28
CA GLY A 233 8.91 26.78 -5.44
C GLY A 233 9.66 26.27 -4.21
N TRP A 234 10.52 27.13 -3.63
CA TRP A 234 11.16 26.84 -2.37
C TRP A 234 11.40 28.11 -1.54
N ILE A 235 11.43 27.94 -0.22
CA ILE A 235 11.78 28.96 0.73
C ILE A 235 12.79 28.40 1.74
N SER A 236 13.59 29.28 2.35
CA SER A 236 14.48 28.89 3.46
C SER A 236 13.77 29.13 4.80
N ARG A 237 13.74 28.10 5.65
CA ARG A 237 13.36 28.21 7.05
C ARG A 237 14.56 27.81 7.94
N GLY A 238 15.30 28.80 8.36
CA GLY A 238 16.57 28.57 9.06
C GLY A 238 17.59 27.89 8.15
N ARG A 239 17.99 26.66 8.51
CA ARG A 239 18.94 25.85 7.72
C ARG A 239 18.28 24.88 6.76
N GLU A 240 16.94 24.82 6.73
CA GLU A 240 16.19 23.87 5.93
C GLU A 240 15.51 24.57 4.76
N HIS A 241 15.54 23.93 3.59
CA HIS A 241 14.73 24.32 2.43
C HIS A 241 13.39 23.62 2.50
N ARG A 242 12.31 24.37 2.31
CA ARG A 242 10.94 23.90 2.18
C ARG A 242 10.46 24.10 0.77
N PHE A 243 9.77 23.12 0.24
CA PHE A 243 9.36 23.06 -1.16
C PHE A 243 7.84 23.07 -1.29
N SER A 244 7.34 23.71 -2.34
CA SER A 244 5.91 23.81 -2.64
C SER A 244 5.69 23.76 -4.15
N ILE A 245 4.44 23.54 -4.55
CA ILE A 245 4.03 23.54 -5.96
C ILE A 245 2.76 24.39 -6.11
N ASP A 246 2.64 25.07 -7.24
CA ASP A 246 1.42 25.79 -7.60
C ASP A 246 0.39 24.79 -8.15
N VAL A 247 -0.51 24.33 -7.26
CA VAL A 247 -1.52 23.31 -7.57
C VAL A 247 -2.46 23.79 -8.70
N VAL A 248 -2.83 25.07 -8.73
CA VAL A 248 -3.73 25.63 -9.75
C VAL A 248 -3.08 25.57 -11.13
N ARG A 249 -1.81 25.96 -11.22
CA ARG A 249 -1.06 25.90 -12.48
C ARG A 249 -0.94 24.47 -13.00
N TRP A 250 -0.67 23.50 -12.11
CA TRP A 250 -0.54 22.10 -12.48
C TRP A 250 -1.88 21.44 -12.83
N SER A 251 -2.95 21.76 -12.11
CA SER A 251 -4.29 21.28 -12.43
C SER A 251 -4.73 21.74 -13.82
N GLY A 252 -4.42 22.99 -14.18
CA GLY A 252 -4.61 23.50 -15.55
C GLY A 252 -3.86 22.69 -16.62
N LEU A 253 -2.60 22.26 -16.34
CA LEU A 253 -1.83 21.38 -17.24
C LEU A 253 -2.52 20.02 -17.41
N PHE A 254 -3.11 19.49 -16.35
CA PHE A 254 -3.82 18.21 -16.39
C PHE A 254 -5.27 18.32 -16.86
N GLN A 255 -5.79 19.52 -17.08
CA GLN A 255 -7.19 19.76 -17.45
C GLN A 255 -8.17 19.13 -16.44
N VAL A 256 -7.83 19.23 -15.15
CA VAL A 256 -8.68 18.83 -14.01
C VAL A 256 -8.80 20.01 -13.07
N ALA A 257 -9.91 20.12 -12.35
CA ALA A 257 -10.02 21.14 -11.32
C ALA A 257 -9.10 20.83 -10.14
N ALA A 258 -8.61 21.86 -9.44
CA ALA A 258 -7.66 21.66 -8.33
C ALA A 258 -8.25 20.83 -7.18
N ASP A 259 -9.56 20.92 -6.96
CA ASP A 259 -10.33 20.16 -5.97
C ASP A 259 -10.66 18.72 -6.43
N GLU A 260 -10.49 18.42 -7.72
CA GLU A 260 -10.60 17.06 -8.27
C GLU A 260 -9.30 16.28 -8.17
N LEU A 261 -8.18 16.91 -7.81
CA LEU A 261 -6.94 16.18 -7.56
C LEU A 261 -7.12 15.24 -6.35
N PRO A 262 -6.61 14.02 -6.44
CA PRO A 262 -6.73 13.05 -5.34
C PRO A 262 -5.89 13.50 -4.15
N ARG A 263 -6.35 13.21 -2.94
CA ARG A 263 -5.59 13.53 -1.72
C ARG A 263 -4.46 12.52 -1.48
N ALA A 264 -3.34 12.99 -0.96
CA ALA A 264 -2.29 12.13 -0.46
C ALA A 264 -2.73 11.39 0.81
N VAL A 265 -2.37 10.13 0.87
CA VAL A 265 -2.36 9.32 2.09
C VAL A 265 -0.94 8.78 2.25
N ASP A 266 -0.46 8.68 3.48
CA ASP A 266 0.82 8.02 3.75
C ASP A 266 0.69 6.49 3.64
N TRP A 267 0.47 6.01 2.40
CA TRP A 267 0.38 4.57 2.13
C TRP A 267 1.66 3.82 2.49
N VAL A 268 2.81 4.50 2.45
CA VAL A 268 4.12 3.93 2.80
C VAL A 268 4.20 3.54 4.27
N GLY A 269 3.54 4.30 5.15
CA GLY A 269 3.39 3.98 6.56
C GLY A 269 2.16 3.13 6.86
N LEU A 270 1.02 3.47 6.26
CA LEU A 270 -0.27 2.88 6.58
C LEU A 270 -0.40 1.41 6.19
N LEU A 271 -0.04 1.03 4.94
CA LEU A 271 -0.24 -0.35 4.49
C LEU A 271 0.62 -1.39 5.23
N PRO A 272 1.89 -1.11 5.61
CA PRO A 272 2.61 -1.97 6.55
C PRO A 272 1.94 -2.09 7.92
N ALA A 273 1.32 -1.02 8.44
CA ALA A 273 0.58 -1.07 9.71
C ALA A 273 -0.67 -1.96 9.58
N VAL A 274 -1.41 -1.84 8.49
CA VAL A 274 -2.56 -2.72 8.18
C VAL A 274 -2.10 -4.18 8.09
N TRP A 275 -0.99 -4.45 7.40
CA TRP A 275 -0.42 -5.79 7.36
C TRP A 275 -0.02 -6.29 8.75
N ARG A 276 0.55 -5.43 9.60
CA ARG A 276 0.95 -5.81 10.97
C ARG A 276 -0.27 -6.18 11.83
N ILE A 277 -1.41 -5.50 11.63
CA ILE A 277 -2.69 -5.89 12.24
C ILE A 277 -3.09 -7.30 11.77
N THR A 278 -3.06 -7.56 10.46
CA THR A 278 -3.42 -8.87 9.89
C THR A 278 -2.54 -9.99 10.47
N ALA A 279 -1.21 -9.78 10.48
CA ALA A 279 -0.26 -10.74 11.01
C ALA A 279 -0.48 -11.01 12.51
N TRP A 280 -0.83 -9.97 13.28
CA TRP A 280 -1.15 -10.13 14.70
C TRP A 280 -2.39 -11.01 14.90
N PHE A 281 -3.43 -10.85 14.09
CA PHE A 281 -4.61 -11.71 14.15
C PHE A 281 -4.33 -13.15 13.71
N ASP A 282 -3.41 -13.38 12.78
CA ASP A 282 -2.96 -14.73 12.41
C ASP A 282 -2.24 -15.42 13.59
N GLU A 283 -1.36 -14.69 14.30
CA GLU A 283 -0.64 -15.17 15.49
C GLU A 283 -1.61 -15.41 16.66
N ASP A 284 -2.59 -14.52 16.87
CA ASP A 284 -3.57 -14.61 17.96
C ASP A 284 -4.51 -15.81 17.79
N ALA A 285 -5.01 -16.04 16.58
CA ALA A 285 -5.91 -17.15 16.28
C ALA A 285 -5.30 -18.53 16.60
N ALA A 286 -3.97 -18.66 16.46
CA ALA A 286 -3.24 -19.89 16.74
C ALA A 286 -2.89 -20.08 18.24
N SER A 287 -3.06 -19.05 19.09
CA SER A 287 -2.42 -18.99 20.39
C SER A 287 -3.27 -19.44 21.58
N GLY A 288 -4.61 -19.40 21.49
CA GLY A 288 -5.51 -19.69 22.60
C GLY A 288 -5.38 -18.75 23.82
N ARG A 289 -4.91 -17.51 23.63
CA ARG A 289 -4.62 -16.54 24.69
C ARG A 289 -5.90 -16.05 25.40
N SER A 290 -5.77 -15.74 26.69
CA SER A 290 -6.83 -15.08 27.43
C SER A 290 -7.06 -13.65 26.91
N LEU A 291 -8.26 -13.08 27.16
CA LEU A 291 -8.58 -11.70 26.78
C LEU A 291 -7.58 -10.71 27.39
N TYR A 292 -7.12 -10.92 28.61
CA TYR A 292 -6.12 -10.08 29.25
C TYR A 292 -4.80 -10.05 28.47
N LEU A 293 -4.30 -11.19 28.02
CA LEU A 293 -3.07 -11.27 27.23
C LEU A 293 -3.27 -10.63 25.84
N ARG A 294 -4.38 -10.93 25.19
CA ARG A 294 -4.72 -10.35 23.88
C ARG A 294 -4.78 -8.82 23.96
N ALA A 295 -5.45 -8.25 24.96
CA ALA A 295 -5.53 -6.81 25.16
C ALA A 295 -4.15 -6.18 25.45
N SER A 296 -3.31 -6.86 26.24
CA SER A 296 -1.96 -6.40 26.54
C SER A 296 -1.07 -6.37 25.28
N GLU A 297 -1.14 -7.39 24.43
CA GLU A 297 -0.40 -7.46 23.18
C GLU A 297 -0.96 -6.49 22.11
N ALA A 298 -2.28 -6.31 22.05
CA ALA A 298 -2.91 -5.30 21.20
C ALA A 298 -2.41 -3.89 21.56
N ARG A 299 -2.19 -3.61 22.86
CA ARG A 299 -1.59 -2.35 23.28
C ARG A 299 -0.15 -2.18 22.81
N LEU A 300 0.65 -3.25 22.82
CA LEU A 300 2.01 -3.22 22.27
C LEU A 300 2.00 -3.02 20.76
N LEU A 301 1.09 -3.71 20.07
CA LEU A 301 0.87 -3.50 18.64
C LEU A 301 0.52 -2.04 18.34
N MET A 302 -0.39 -1.43 19.10
CA MET A 302 -0.78 -0.04 18.90
C MET A 302 0.35 0.94 19.22
N ALA A 303 1.21 0.65 20.17
CA ALA A 303 2.43 1.44 20.41
C ALA A 303 3.39 1.40 19.20
N GLU A 304 3.45 0.26 18.51
CA GLU A 304 4.26 0.08 17.28
C GLU A 304 3.66 0.81 16.08
N ILE A 305 2.37 0.60 15.78
CA ILE A 305 1.75 1.04 14.52
C ILE A 305 0.98 2.36 14.62
N GLY A 306 0.60 2.79 15.82
CA GLY A 306 -0.22 3.99 16.04
C GLY A 306 0.33 5.25 15.36
N PRO A 307 1.64 5.55 15.42
CA PRO A 307 2.21 6.68 14.69
C PRO A 307 1.98 6.63 13.17
N ALA A 308 2.04 5.43 12.57
CA ALA A 308 1.80 5.25 11.14
C ALA A 308 0.32 5.42 10.78
N LEU A 309 -0.60 4.90 11.61
CA LEU A 309 -2.03 5.10 11.47
C LEU A 309 -2.40 6.60 11.53
N ALA A 310 -1.87 7.32 12.52
CA ALA A 310 -2.09 8.75 12.69
C ALA A 310 -1.55 9.55 11.49
N ALA A 311 -0.34 9.23 11.00
CA ALA A 311 0.24 9.85 9.81
C ALA A 311 -0.58 9.56 8.55
N GLY A 312 -1.24 8.40 8.47
CA GLY A 312 -2.17 8.02 7.41
C GLY A 312 -3.53 8.72 7.49
N GLY A 313 -3.77 9.52 8.54
CA GLY A 313 -5.02 10.27 8.74
C GLY A 313 -6.10 9.52 9.51
N ILE A 314 -5.74 8.43 10.20
CA ILE A 314 -6.66 7.65 11.04
C ILE A 314 -6.57 8.17 12.48
N ALA A 315 -7.71 8.52 13.06
CA ALA A 315 -7.78 8.91 14.46
C ALA A 315 -7.48 7.71 15.38
N VAL A 316 -6.34 7.76 16.05
CA VAL A 316 -5.98 6.77 17.07
C VAL A 316 -6.46 7.27 18.41
N LEU A 317 -7.36 6.53 19.06
CA LEU A 317 -7.84 6.87 20.39
C LEU A 317 -6.71 6.73 21.42
N ASP A 318 -6.61 7.69 22.31
CA ASP A 318 -5.64 7.67 23.41
C ASP A 318 -6.14 6.72 24.52
N GLY A 319 -5.70 5.48 24.45
CA GLY A 319 -6.05 4.44 25.43
C GLY A 319 -5.09 4.38 26.63
N ARG A 320 -4.40 5.49 26.99
CA ARG A 320 -3.39 5.50 28.06
C ARG A 320 -3.92 5.02 29.41
N ASP A 321 -5.17 5.35 29.71
CA ASP A 321 -5.80 5.00 30.98
C ASP A 321 -6.45 3.61 31.01
N ALA A 322 -6.56 2.96 29.85
CA ALA A 322 -7.12 1.61 29.75
C ALA A 322 -6.02 0.54 29.91
N HIS A 323 -6.19 -0.35 30.89
CA HIS A 323 -5.23 -1.41 31.21
C HIS A 323 -5.89 -2.79 31.23
N GLY A 324 -5.10 -3.83 30.94
CA GLY A 324 -5.60 -5.20 30.88
C GLY A 324 -6.78 -5.33 29.93
N GLU A 325 -7.80 -6.07 30.31
CA GLU A 325 -8.99 -6.32 29.47
C GLU A 325 -9.77 -5.06 29.07
N ALA A 326 -9.68 -3.98 29.86
CA ALA A 326 -10.32 -2.70 29.54
C ALA A 326 -9.74 -2.04 28.28
N TYR A 327 -8.55 -2.45 27.81
CA TYR A 327 -7.96 -1.96 26.57
C TYR A 327 -8.60 -2.58 25.33
N TRP A 328 -9.22 -3.74 25.43
CA TRP A 328 -9.77 -4.44 24.26
C TRP A 328 -10.83 -3.62 23.50
N PRO A 329 -11.84 -2.99 24.14
CA PRO A 329 -12.76 -2.10 23.42
C PRO A 329 -12.07 -0.92 22.72
N VAL A 330 -11.02 -0.36 23.31
CA VAL A 330 -10.23 0.73 22.68
C VAL A 330 -9.58 0.24 21.41
N PHE A 331 -9.04 -0.97 21.42
CA PHE A 331 -8.44 -1.58 20.23
C PHE A 331 -9.48 -1.84 19.14
N GLU A 332 -10.66 -2.34 19.50
CA GLU A 332 -11.78 -2.55 18.56
C GLU A 332 -12.24 -1.24 17.91
N ASP A 333 -12.35 -0.16 18.69
CA ASP A 333 -12.68 1.19 18.16
C ASP A 333 -11.62 1.67 17.15
N VAL A 334 -10.35 1.37 17.38
CA VAL A 334 -9.27 1.70 16.42
C VAL A 334 -9.40 0.86 15.15
N LEU A 335 -9.70 -0.44 15.26
CA LEU A 335 -9.94 -1.29 14.08
C LEU A 335 -11.13 -0.79 13.26
N ASP A 336 -12.23 -0.41 13.93
CA ASP A 336 -13.39 0.20 13.28
C ASP A 336 -12.99 1.48 12.51
N ALA A 337 -12.16 2.33 13.10
CA ALA A 337 -11.67 3.53 12.44
C ALA A 337 -10.76 3.22 11.24
N VAL A 338 -9.86 2.23 11.37
CA VAL A 338 -8.97 1.78 10.30
C VAL A 338 -9.79 1.27 9.10
N PHE A 339 -10.71 0.36 9.33
CA PHE A 339 -11.45 -0.26 8.24
C PHE A 339 -12.55 0.63 7.67
N ALA A 340 -13.15 1.52 8.46
CA ALA A 340 -14.01 2.58 7.94
C ALA A 340 -13.25 3.59 7.06
N PHE A 341 -11.96 3.83 7.35
CA PHE A 341 -11.10 4.65 6.50
C PHE A 341 -10.77 3.93 5.18
N LEU A 342 -10.37 2.66 5.25
CA LEU A 342 -9.98 1.87 4.06
C LEU A 342 -11.18 1.56 3.16
N ASN A 343 -12.34 1.22 3.74
CA ASN A 343 -13.57 0.82 3.08
C ASN A 343 -14.72 1.78 3.45
N PRO A 344 -14.65 3.08 3.07
CA PRO A 344 -15.73 4.02 3.35
C PRO A 344 -17.02 3.54 2.67
N PRO A 345 -18.20 3.79 3.26
CA PRO A 345 -19.47 3.50 2.60
C PRO A 345 -19.57 4.25 1.27
N ALA A 346 -20.30 3.64 0.32
CA ALA A 346 -20.51 4.18 -1.03
C ALA A 346 -21.30 5.48 -1.02
#